data_0fe0e39e6fb919735e40882037c9edc0
#
_entry.id   0fe0e39e6fb919735e40882037c9edc0
#
_cell.length_a   1.000
_cell.length_b   1.000
_cell.length_c   1.000
_cell.angle_alpha   90.00
_cell.angle_beta   90.00
_cell.angle_gamma   90.00
#
_symmetry.space_group_name_H-M   'P 1'
#
loop_
_entity.id
_entity.type
_entity.pdbx_description
1 polymer ?
#
loop_
_entity_poly.entity_id
_entity_poly.type
_entity_poly.pdbx_seq_one_letter_code
_entity_poly.pdbx_strand_id
1 'polypeptide(L)'
;SNGGGFVYDLACRLNDQITGVGAVARTMYAESYANCATSHPTPVVTILGTNDFESNYDGVTYQGTLYFHSSDEGNALWIERNGLLGDPEVTEMPNLSTNDGSSVERYRWTDSEDCIELIHYKVNGGGHDWPGSFGNMDIVSHEVIWDHLKEYNMEGQMSCATSRINDLETQEWKISPNPASMALNVTFGEGETPDWFQIFNVRGQVCLESRSVQGAHWTIDIAGLKPGLHLIRTARGTQSFVVR
;
A
#
# COMPACT_ATOMS: atom_id res chain seq x y z
N SER A 1 14.32 -14.06 -14.21
CA SER A 1 13.71 -14.78 -15.33
C SER A 1 12.44 -15.52 -14.90
N ASN A 2 12.41 -16.87 -14.84
CA ASN A 2 11.17 -17.60 -14.54
C ASN A 2 10.49 -17.19 -13.24
N GLY A 3 11.26 -16.90 -12.19
CA GLY A 3 10.73 -16.35 -10.94
C GLY A 3 10.02 -15.01 -11.13
N GLY A 4 10.55 -14.13 -11.99
CA GLY A 4 9.91 -12.86 -12.36
C GLY A 4 8.55 -13.06 -13.04
N GLY A 5 8.42 -14.04 -13.94
CA GLY A 5 7.13 -14.42 -14.52
C GLY A 5 6.16 -14.99 -13.48
N PHE A 6 6.67 -15.81 -12.57
CA PHE A 6 5.86 -16.45 -11.55
C PHE A 6 5.30 -15.46 -10.50
N VAL A 7 6.05 -14.41 -10.15
CA VAL A 7 5.52 -13.41 -9.19
C VAL A 7 4.35 -12.62 -9.76
N TYR A 8 4.27 -12.42 -11.07
CA TYR A 8 3.08 -11.86 -11.69
C TYR A 8 1.86 -12.78 -11.57
N ASP A 9 2.04 -14.09 -11.76
CA ASP A 9 0.97 -15.06 -11.51
C ASP A 9 0.49 -15.02 -10.05
N LEU A 10 1.41 -14.94 -9.10
CA LEU A 10 1.06 -14.79 -7.68
C LEU A 10 0.27 -13.50 -7.42
N ALA A 11 0.73 -12.36 -7.94
CA ALA A 11 0.04 -11.09 -7.77
C ALA A 11 -1.36 -11.07 -8.41
N CYS A 12 -1.55 -11.80 -9.52
CA CYS A 12 -2.84 -11.86 -10.21
C CYS A 12 -3.81 -12.90 -9.62
N ARG A 13 -3.30 -14.06 -9.12
CA ARG A 13 -4.12 -15.21 -8.70
C ARG A 13 -4.28 -15.32 -7.18
N LEU A 14 -3.32 -14.82 -6.43
CA LEU A 14 -3.28 -14.85 -4.97
C LEU A 14 -3.17 -13.42 -4.40
N ASN A 15 -3.83 -12.47 -5.07
CA ASN A 15 -3.81 -11.06 -4.72
C ASN A 15 -4.26 -10.80 -3.26
N ASP A 16 -5.15 -11.62 -2.73
CA ASP A 16 -5.60 -11.59 -1.34
C ASP A 16 -4.55 -12.06 -0.31
N GLN A 17 -3.40 -12.56 -0.76
CA GLN A 17 -2.31 -13.07 0.07
C GLN A 17 -0.95 -12.41 -0.22
N ILE A 18 -0.86 -11.63 -1.31
CA ILE A 18 0.38 -11.02 -1.78
C ILE A 18 0.28 -9.50 -1.69
N THR A 19 1.08 -8.90 -0.85
CA THR A 19 1.14 -7.45 -0.65
C THR A 19 1.70 -6.70 -1.86
N GLY A 20 2.79 -7.19 -2.42
CA GLY A 20 3.47 -6.57 -3.56
C GLY A 20 4.48 -7.52 -4.20
N VAL A 21 4.96 -7.18 -5.39
CA VAL A 21 5.87 -8.05 -6.16
C VAL A 21 7.02 -7.28 -6.81
N GLY A 22 8.17 -7.98 -6.92
CA GLY A 22 9.33 -7.51 -7.68
C GLY A 22 9.71 -8.50 -8.76
N ALA A 23 9.73 -8.08 -10.02
CA ALA A 23 10.08 -8.91 -11.17
C ALA A 23 11.38 -8.43 -11.84
N VAL A 24 12.34 -9.34 -12.00
CA VAL A 24 13.63 -9.05 -12.63
C VAL A 24 13.83 -9.94 -13.87
N ALA A 25 14.28 -9.35 -14.96
CA ALA A 25 14.59 -10.01 -16.21
C ALA A 25 13.45 -10.92 -16.72
N ARG A 26 12.21 -10.47 -16.59
CA ARG A 26 11.04 -11.13 -17.16
C ARG A 26 9.88 -10.15 -17.32
N THR A 27 9.31 -10.14 -18.51
CA THR A 27 8.03 -9.53 -18.82
C THR A 27 6.87 -10.48 -18.52
N MET A 28 5.64 -9.98 -18.56
CA MET A 28 4.46 -10.73 -18.13
C MET A 28 4.06 -11.80 -19.17
N TYR A 29 3.76 -13.01 -18.71
CA TYR A 29 3.20 -14.06 -19.57
C TYR A 29 1.83 -13.61 -20.13
N ALA A 30 1.55 -13.97 -21.41
CA ALA A 30 0.27 -13.65 -22.03
C ALA A 30 -0.92 -14.25 -21.27
N GLU A 31 -0.77 -15.45 -20.70
CA GLU A 31 -1.80 -16.08 -19.87
C GLU A 31 -2.02 -15.33 -18.54
N SER A 32 -0.95 -14.93 -17.87
CA SER A 32 -1.03 -14.16 -16.62
C SER A 32 -1.71 -12.81 -16.86
N TYR A 33 -1.34 -12.13 -17.94
CA TYR A 33 -1.93 -10.87 -18.36
C TYR A 33 -3.45 -10.98 -18.60
N ALA A 34 -3.86 -11.97 -19.41
CA ALA A 34 -5.27 -12.18 -19.77
C ALA A 34 -6.16 -12.56 -18.60
N ASN A 35 -5.60 -13.23 -17.58
CA ASN A 35 -6.34 -13.75 -16.42
C ASN A 35 -6.03 -12.97 -15.13
N CYS A 36 -5.39 -11.81 -15.22
CA CYS A 36 -5.06 -11.02 -14.03
C CYS A 36 -6.32 -10.41 -13.41
N ALA A 37 -6.67 -10.87 -12.21
CA ALA A 37 -7.79 -10.35 -11.44
C ALA A 37 -7.28 -9.94 -10.05
N THR A 38 -7.20 -8.64 -9.81
CA THR A 38 -6.77 -8.10 -8.52
C THR A 38 -7.97 -7.64 -7.70
N SER A 39 -7.99 -7.94 -6.42
CA SER A 39 -9.00 -7.52 -5.44
C SER A 39 -8.59 -6.24 -4.71
N HIS A 40 -7.31 -5.90 -4.72
CA HIS A 40 -6.77 -4.66 -4.17
C HIS A 40 -5.58 -4.16 -5.02
N PRO A 41 -5.24 -2.86 -4.97
CA PRO A 41 -4.04 -2.33 -5.61
C PRO A 41 -2.77 -3.01 -5.07
N THR A 42 -1.82 -3.31 -5.95
CA THR A 42 -0.62 -4.08 -5.62
C THR A 42 0.62 -3.28 -6.06
N PRO A 43 1.51 -2.87 -5.15
CA PRO A 43 2.77 -2.24 -5.52
C PRO A 43 3.64 -3.22 -6.31
N VAL A 44 4.20 -2.72 -7.40
CA VAL A 44 4.99 -3.54 -8.34
C VAL A 44 6.32 -2.86 -8.63
N VAL A 45 7.40 -3.63 -8.56
CA VAL A 45 8.74 -3.21 -9.02
C VAL A 45 9.16 -4.08 -10.19
N THR A 46 9.50 -3.49 -11.31
CA THR A 46 10.01 -4.20 -12.49
C THR A 46 11.42 -3.74 -12.84
N ILE A 47 12.30 -4.66 -13.19
CA ILE A 47 13.70 -4.38 -13.59
C ILE A 47 14.00 -5.15 -14.87
N LEU A 48 14.14 -4.46 -16.00
CA LEU A 48 14.22 -5.07 -17.32
C LEU A 48 15.31 -4.43 -18.17
N GLY A 49 16.12 -5.28 -18.82
CA GLY A 49 17.14 -4.87 -19.79
C GLY A 49 16.55 -4.69 -21.20
N THR A 50 16.90 -3.61 -21.88
CA THR A 50 16.41 -3.35 -23.25
C THR A 50 17.04 -4.28 -24.29
N ASN A 51 18.18 -4.90 -24.00
CA ASN A 51 18.87 -5.86 -24.84
C ASN A 51 18.72 -7.32 -24.33
N ASP A 52 17.73 -7.57 -23.48
CA ASP A 52 17.43 -8.92 -23.00
C ASP A 52 16.86 -9.75 -24.17
N PHE A 53 17.62 -10.78 -24.57
CA PHE A 53 17.25 -11.67 -25.70
C PHE A 53 16.41 -12.89 -25.23
N GLU A 54 16.36 -13.20 -23.93
CA GLU A 54 15.55 -14.28 -23.36
C GLU A 54 14.16 -13.81 -22.95
N SER A 55 14.09 -12.60 -22.43
CA SER A 55 12.85 -11.94 -22.04
C SER A 55 12.79 -10.56 -22.72
N ASN A 56 12.54 -10.59 -24.03
CA ASN A 56 12.60 -9.40 -24.86
C ASN A 56 11.73 -8.29 -24.28
N TYR A 57 12.31 -7.10 -24.15
CA TYR A 57 11.67 -5.90 -23.62
C TYR A 57 10.38 -5.56 -24.37
N ASP A 58 10.36 -5.78 -25.69
CA ASP A 58 9.23 -5.53 -26.58
C ASP A 58 8.24 -6.71 -26.68
N GLY A 59 8.38 -7.71 -25.79
CA GLY A 59 7.55 -8.90 -25.80
C GLY A 59 8.00 -9.99 -26.76
N VAL A 60 7.35 -11.14 -26.74
CA VAL A 60 7.69 -12.30 -27.55
C VAL A 60 6.46 -12.90 -28.20
N THR A 61 6.45 -12.90 -29.53
CA THR A 61 5.48 -13.63 -30.36
C THR A 61 6.21 -14.69 -31.20
N TYR A 62 5.80 -15.93 -31.12
CA TYR A 62 6.36 -17.02 -31.91
C TYR A 62 5.26 -17.78 -32.67
N GLN A 63 5.43 -17.94 -33.95
CA GLN A 63 4.44 -18.60 -34.84
C GLN A 63 3.00 -18.05 -34.70
N GLY A 64 2.88 -16.72 -34.52
CA GLY A 64 1.60 -16.04 -34.38
C GLY A 64 0.96 -16.18 -32.98
N THR A 65 1.63 -16.85 -32.02
CA THR A 65 1.19 -16.95 -30.65
C THR A 65 2.00 -15.97 -29.78
N LEU A 66 1.31 -15.11 -29.03
CA LEU A 66 1.93 -14.24 -28.03
C LEU A 66 2.29 -15.07 -26.80
N TYR A 67 3.54 -15.04 -26.37
CA TYR A 67 4.04 -15.72 -25.17
C TYR A 67 4.27 -14.75 -24.01
N PHE A 68 4.84 -13.57 -24.34
CA PHE A 68 5.11 -12.52 -23.35
C PHE A 68 4.66 -11.18 -23.90
N HIS A 69 3.99 -10.42 -23.08
CA HIS A 69 3.72 -9.01 -23.35
C HIS A 69 5.01 -8.19 -23.30
N SER A 70 5.01 -7.04 -23.96
CA SER A 70 6.08 -6.06 -23.81
C SER A 70 6.12 -5.51 -22.37
N SER A 71 7.24 -4.90 -22.00
CA SER A 71 7.36 -4.16 -20.74
C SER A 71 6.28 -3.08 -20.60
N ASP A 72 6.05 -2.33 -21.67
CA ASP A 72 5.08 -1.23 -21.67
C ASP A 72 3.64 -1.74 -21.51
N GLU A 73 3.26 -2.85 -22.15
CA GLU A 73 1.96 -3.47 -21.96
C GLU A 73 1.78 -4.00 -20.54
N GLY A 74 2.82 -4.64 -19.98
CA GLY A 74 2.80 -5.12 -18.59
C GLY A 74 2.66 -3.98 -17.59
N ASN A 75 3.39 -2.89 -17.79
CA ASN A 75 3.27 -1.69 -16.96
C ASN A 75 1.88 -1.06 -17.11
N ALA A 76 1.33 -0.96 -18.34
CA ALA A 76 0.01 -0.42 -18.59
C ALA A 76 -1.10 -1.21 -17.84
N LEU A 77 -0.99 -2.54 -17.78
CA LEU A 77 -1.90 -3.36 -16.98
C LEU A 77 -1.86 -2.97 -15.50
N TRP A 78 -0.68 -2.84 -14.91
CA TRP A 78 -0.53 -2.48 -13.51
C TRP A 78 -0.93 -1.04 -13.22
N ILE A 79 -0.71 -0.10 -14.16
CA ILE A 79 -1.21 1.28 -14.09
C ILE A 79 -2.75 1.25 -13.99
N GLU A 80 -3.41 0.50 -14.88
CA GLU A 80 -4.88 0.37 -14.87
C GLU A 80 -5.39 -0.29 -13.58
N ARG A 81 -4.80 -1.43 -13.18
CA ARG A 81 -5.25 -2.20 -12.00
C ARG A 81 -5.07 -1.45 -10.68
N ASN A 82 -4.05 -0.63 -10.59
CA ASN A 82 -3.73 0.15 -9.40
C ASN A 82 -4.37 1.55 -9.42
N GLY A 83 -5.04 1.95 -10.50
CA GLY A 83 -5.64 3.28 -10.64
C GLY A 83 -4.61 4.41 -10.65
N LEU A 84 -3.40 4.14 -11.18
CA LEU A 84 -2.32 5.12 -11.24
C LEU A 84 -2.61 6.18 -12.30
N LEU A 85 -2.14 7.40 -12.10
CA LEU A 85 -2.52 8.56 -12.88
C LEU A 85 -1.35 9.22 -13.59
N GLY A 86 -1.62 9.74 -14.80
CA GLY A 86 -0.72 10.61 -15.56
C GLY A 86 0.52 9.91 -16.12
N ASP A 87 1.47 10.74 -16.52
CA ASP A 87 2.78 10.30 -17.00
C ASP A 87 3.68 9.96 -15.80
N PRO A 88 4.65 9.06 -15.95
CA PRO A 88 5.57 8.72 -14.87
C PRO A 88 6.52 9.86 -14.52
N GLU A 89 6.91 9.94 -13.26
CA GLU A 89 8.14 10.64 -12.89
C GLU A 89 9.34 9.82 -13.40
N VAL A 90 10.17 10.42 -14.25
CA VAL A 90 11.35 9.76 -14.81
C VAL A 90 12.61 10.34 -14.15
N THR A 91 13.44 9.44 -13.63
CA THR A 91 14.72 9.79 -12.99
C THR A 91 15.85 8.98 -13.62
N GLU A 92 16.86 9.64 -14.14
CA GLU A 92 18.12 8.97 -14.52
C GLU A 92 18.87 8.57 -13.26
N MET A 93 19.17 7.28 -13.11
CA MET A 93 19.97 6.77 -12.00
C MET A 93 21.47 7.06 -12.23
N PRO A 94 22.23 7.27 -11.16
CA PRO A 94 23.68 7.45 -11.31
C PRO A 94 24.33 6.26 -12.03
N ASN A 95 25.07 6.53 -13.09
CA ASN A 95 25.87 5.51 -13.78
C ASN A 95 27.16 5.28 -12.99
N LEU A 96 27.12 4.31 -12.07
CA LEU A 96 28.23 3.98 -11.15
C LEU A 96 29.29 3.11 -11.82
N SER A 97 28.87 2.33 -12.83
CA SER A 97 29.73 1.39 -13.55
C SER A 97 29.79 1.74 -15.03
N THR A 98 30.58 2.73 -15.38
CA THR A 98 30.68 3.25 -16.76
C THR A 98 31.20 2.25 -17.79
N ASN A 99 31.62 1.06 -17.39
CA ASN A 99 32.26 0.05 -18.23
C ASN A 99 31.34 -1.16 -18.53
N ASP A 100 30.16 -1.23 -17.96
CA ASP A 100 29.22 -2.36 -18.20
C ASP A 100 28.35 -2.18 -19.44
N GLY A 101 28.42 -1.01 -20.08
CA GLY A 101 27.71 -0.73 -21.36
C GLY A 101 26.23 -0.45 -21.17
N SER A 102 25.80 -0.19 -19.97
CA SER A 102 24.39 0.05 -19.63
C SER A 102 24.20 1.30 -18.77
N SER A 103 22.95 1.77 -18.68
CA SER A 103 22.50 2.84 -17.80
C SER A 103 21.08 2.57 -17.34
N VAL A 104 20.63 3.21 -16.27
CA VAL A 104 19.31 2.93 -15.68
C VAL A 104 18.47 4.18 -15.62
N GLU A 105 17.24 4.10 -16.10
CA GLU A 105 16.17 5.06 -15.90
C GLU A 105 15.12 4.44 -14.96
N ARG A 106 14.70 5.19 -13.93
CA ARG A 106 13.58 4.83 -13.06
C ARG A 106 12.33 5.58 -13.49
N TYR A 107 11.29 4.84 -13.78
CA TYR A 107 9.94 5.35 -14.04
C TYR A 107 9.08 5.06 -12.82
N ARG A 108 8.38 6.09 -12.29
CA ARG A 108 7.52 5.97 -11.12
C ARG A 108 6.12 6.49 -11.47
N TRP A 109 5.11 5.68 -11.31
CA TRP A 109 3.70 6.06 -11.37
C TRP A 109 3.08 5.92 -10.00
N THR A 110 2.17 6.84 -9.68
CA THR A 110 1.45 6.84 -8.39
C THR A 110 -0.05 7.01 -8.60
N ASP A 111 -0.85 6.69 -7.58
CA ASP A 111 -2.25 7.07 -7.51
C ASP A 111 -2.40 8.54 -7.07
N SER A 112 -3.66 9.01 -6.97
CA SER A 112 -3.96 10.40 -6.60
C SER A 112 -3.54 10.79 -5.19
N GLU A 113 -3.30 9.80 -4.32
CA GLU A 113 -2.93 9.99 -2.92
C GLU A 113 -1.45 9.70 -2.65
N ASP A 114 -0.70 9.34 -3.71
CA ASP A 114 0.71 8.92 -3.63
C ASP A 114 0.93 7.70 -2.70
N CYS A 115 -0.05 6.80 -2.70
CA CYS A 115 -0.11 5.67 -1.77
C CYS A 115 0.14 4.31 -2.40
N ILE A 116 0.00 4.19 -3.72
CA ILE A 116 0.32 2.98 -4.48
C ILE A 116 1.24 3.38 -5.63
N GLU A 117 2.27 2.58 -5.82
CA GLU A 117 3.28 2.85 -6.84
C GLU A 117 3.52 1.65 -7.74
N LEU A 118 3.75 1.95 -9.01
CA LEU A 118 4.48 1.10 -9.94
C LEU A 118 5.86 1.73 -10.18
N ILE A 119 6.92 0.97 -9.94
CA ILE A 119 8.29 1.40 -10.25
C ILE A 119 8.86 0.49 -11.32
N HIS A 120 9.30 1.10 -12.41
CA HIS A 120 9.99 0.41 -13.51
C HIS A 120 11.42 0.92 -13.63
N TYR A 121 12.40 0.03 -13.46
CA TYR A 121 13.79 0.29 -13.78
C TYR A 121 14.09 -0.25 -15.17
N LYS A 122 14.22 0.66 -16.13
CA LYS A 122 14.63 0.37 -17.51
C LYS A 122 16.15 0.39 -17.58
N VAL A 123 16.75 -0.76 -17.81
CA VAL A 123 18.20 -0.88 -17.94
C VAL A 123 18.55 -0.78 -19.42
N ASN A 124 18.87 0.43 -19.86
CA ASN A 124 19.25 0.72 -21.25
C ASN A 124 20.58 0.01 -21.59
N GLY A 125 20.58 -0.82 -22.63
CA GLY A 125 21.72 -1.65 -23.00
C GLY A 125 21.90 -2.92 -22.16
N GLY A 126 21.17 -3.07 -21.05
CA GLY A 126 21.21 -4.26 -20.19
C GLY A 126 20.65 -5.50 -20.87
N GLY A 127 21.22 -6.66 -20.54
CA GLY A 127 20.80 -7.97 -21.04
C GLY A 127 19.87 -8.71 -20.09
N HIS A 128 19.97 -10.05 -20.13
CA HIS A 128 19.26 -10.94 -19.17
C HIS A 128 19.98 -10.96 -17.81
N ASP A 129 19.94 -9.86 -17.13
CA ASP A 129 20.81 -9.55 -16.01
C ASP A 129 20.06 -9.62 -14.67
N TRP A 130 20.86 -9.69 -13.59
CA TRP A 130 20.42 -9.39 -12.23
C TRP A 130 21.25 -8.18 -11.74
N PRO A 131 20.80 -6.95 -12.01
CA PRO A 131 21.54 -5.74 -11.63
C PRO A 131 22.04 -5.74 -10.18
N GLY A 132 23.32 -5.33 -10.00
CA GLY A 132 24.01 -5.40 -8.70
C GLY A 132 24.63 -6.76 -8.36
N SER A 133 24.42 -7.79 -9.21
CA SER A 133 25.09 -9.10 -9.06
C SER A 133 25.86 -9.47 -10.33
N PHE A 134 25.26 -9.28 -11.49
CA PHE A 134 25.89 -9.40 -12.81
C PHE A 134 25.12 -8.56 -13.84
N GLY A 135 25.81 -8.16 -14.91
CA GLY A 135 25.32 -7.23 -15.92
C GLY A 135 25.40 -5.79 -15.41
N ASN A 136 24.31 -5.06 -15.37
CA ASN A 136 24.28 -3.70 -14.85
C ASN A 136 24.67 -3.63 -13.37
N MET A 137 25.51 -2.64 -13.00
CA MET A 137 26.01 -2.45 -11.65
C MET A 137 25.65 -1.07 -11.07
N ASP A 138 24.71 -0.36 -11.67
CA ASP A 138 24.29 0.96 -11.22
C ASP A 138 23.23 0.90 -10.10
N ILE A 139 22.48 -0.20 -10.06
CA ILE A 139 21.50 -0.49 -9.01
C ILE A 139 21.71 -1.89 -8.44
N VAL A 140 21.17 -2.14 -7.26
CA VAL A 140 21.18 -3.47 -6.62
C VAL A 140 19.73 -3.96 -6.56
N SER A 141 19.35 -4.90 -7.42
CA SER A 141 17.96 -5.33 -7.65
C SER A 141 17.22 -5.69 -6.36
N HIS A 142 17.82 -6.51 -5.50
CA HIS A 142 17.15 -6.93 -4.26
C HIS A 142 16.98 -5.80 -3.25
N GLU A 143 17.90 -4.81 -3.24
CA GLU A 143 17.79 -3.64 -2.36
C GLU A 143 16.66 -2.71 -2.83
N VAL A 144 16.64 -2.34 -4.12
CA VAL A 144 15.60 -1.43 -4.63
C VAL A 144 14.20 -2.06 -4.57
N ILE A 145 14.08 -3.38 -4.74
CA ILE A 145 12.81 -4.10 -4.55
C ILE A 145 12.41 -4.08 -3.07
N TRP A 146 13.32 -4.45 -2.18
CA TRP A 146 13.03 -4.52 -0.75
C TRP A 146 12.73 -3.15 -0.16
N ASP A 147 13.53 -2.14 -0.49
CA ASP A 147 13.36 -0.78 0.02
C ASP A 147 12.01 -0.18 -0.36
N HIS A 148 11.48 -0.55 -1.54
CA HIS A 148 10.14 -0.17 -1.95
C HIS A 148 9.06 -1.01 -1.24
N LEU A 149 9.12 -2.33 -1.37
CA LEU A 149 8.03 -3.20 -0.91
C LEU A 149 7.88 -3.28 0.62
N LYS A 150 8.96 -3.05 1.39
CA LYS A 150 8.89 -3.03 2.87
C LYS A 150 7.97 -1.95 3.44
N GLU A 151 7.64 -0.92 2.65
CA GLU A 151 6.75 0.18 3.06
C GLU A 151 5.25 -0.18 2.96
N TYR A 152 4.93 -1.38 2.45
CA TYR A 152 3.57 -1.82 2.20
C TYR A 152 3.16 -3.01 3.07
N ASN A 153 1.87 -3.06 3.38
CA ASN A 153 1.16 -4.21 3.92
C ASN A 153 -0.09 -4.50 3.08
N MET A 154 -0.94 -5.44 3.48
CA MET A 154 -2.16 -5.79 2.76
C MET A 154 -3.22 -4.66 2.72
N GLU A 155 -3.04 -3.61 3.51
CA GLU A 155 -3.91 -2.44 3.57
C GLU A 155 -3.39 -1.29 2.69
N GLY A 156 -2.22 -1.45 2.08
CA GLY A 156 -1.52 -0.47 1.25
C GLY A 156 -0.24 0.05 1.88
N GLN A 157 0.22 1.22 1.45
CA GLN A 157 1.42 1.83 2.00
C GLN A 157 1.19 2.25 3.46
N MET A 158 2.08 1.83 4.36
CA MET A 158 1.92 2.05 5.81
C MET A 158 1.91 3.53 6.20
N SER A 159 2.61 4.38 5.48
CA SER A 159 2.58 5.84 5.68
C SER A 159 1.24 6.46 5.28
N CYS A 160 0.55 5.89 4.29
CA CYS A 160 -0.76 6.34 3.84
C CYS A 160 -1.90 5.85 4.74
N ALA A 161 -1.76 4.68 5.35
CA ALA A 161 -2.75 4.16 6.30
C ALA A 161 -2.99 5.11 7.49
N THR A 162 -1.98 5.91 7.85
CA THR A 162 -2.12 6.94 8.89
C THR A 162 -2.93 8.16 8.42
N SER A 163 -2.98 8.44 7.12
CA SER A 163 -3.78 9.54 6.54
C SER A 163 -5.27 9.16 6.40
N ARG A 164 -5.59 7.88 6.25
CA ARG A 164 -6.98 7.37 6.20
C ARG A 164 -7.74 7.42 7.52
N ILE A 165 -7.09 7.77 8.62
CA ILE A 165 -7.77 8.05 9.91
C ILE A 165 -8.69 9.29 9.79
N ASN A 166 -8.57 10.09 8.73
CA ASN A 166 -9.41 11.27 8.52
C ASN A 166 -10.68 11.03 7.70
N ASP A 167 -10.84 9.86 7.05
CA ASP A 167 -12.06 9.48 6.31
C ASP A 167 -12.95 8.46 7.04
N LEU A 168 -12.76 8.27 8.34
CA LEU A 168 -13.94 7.94 9.14
C LEU A 168 -14.89 9.13 8.93
N GLU A 169 -15.97 8.91 8.16
CA GLU A 169 -17.14 9.77 8.13
C GLU A 169 -17.22 10.45 9.49
N THR A 170 -17.33 11.77 9.51
CA THR A 170 -17.50 12.52 10.75
C THR A 170 -18.71 11.93 11.44
N GLN A 171 -18.47 10.89 12.22
CA GLN A 171 -19.53 10.30 13.03
C GLN A 171 -19.95 11.44 13.95
N GLU A 172 -21.14 11.94 13.69
CA GLU A 172 -21.73 13.08 14.38
C GLU A 172 -21.99 12.75 15.85
N TRP A 173 -20.93 12.45 16.59
CA TRP A 173 -21.03 12.35 18.03
C TRP A 173 -19.92 13.16 18.70
N LYS A 174 -20.24 13.76 19.83
CA LYS A 174 -19.37 14.70 20.53
C LYS A 174 -19.25 14.32 21.99
N ILE A 175 -18.08 14.58 22.54
CA ILE A 175 -17.83 14.45 23.98
C ILE A 175 -17.48 15.82 24.58
N SER A 176 -18.00 16.10 25.77
CA SER A 176 -17.74 17.32 26.51
C SER A 176 -17.99 17.15 28.00
N PRO A 177 -17.31 17.94 28.88
CA PRO A 177 -16.16 18.78 28.56
C PRO A 177 -14.93 17.96 28.23
N ASN A 178 -13.97 18.53 27.53
CA ASN A 178 -12.64 17.95 27.34
C ASN A 178 -11.61 19.08 27.49
N PRO A 179 -10.80 19.10 28.56
CA PRO A 179 -10.68 18.11 29.65
C PRO A 179 -11.90 18.01 30.58
N ALA A 180 -12.16 16.80 31.10
CA ALA A 180 -13.23 16.46 32.00
C ALA A 180 -12.69 16.12 33.42
N SER A 181 -13.51 16.28 34.46
CA SER A 181 -13.09 15.98 35.85
C SER A 181 -14.02 15.02 36.60
N MET A 182 -15.31 15.19 36.51
CA MET A 182 -16.28 14.36 37.21
C MET A 182 -17.21 13.59 36.29
N ALA A 183 -17.61 14.21 35.19
CA ALA A 183 -18.52 13.62 34.21
C ALA A 183 -18.08 13.92 32.78
N LEU A 184 -18.35 12.97 31.89
CA LEU A 184 -18.18 13.08 30.44
C LEU A 184 -19.56 12.97 29.79
N ASN A 185 -19.98 14.01 29.10
CA ASN A 185 -21.22 13.98 28.33
C ASN A 185 -20.88 13.50 26.90
N VAL A 186 -21.65 12.55 26.42
CA VAL A 186 -21.57 12.00 25.07
C VAL A 186 -22.88 12.31 24.36
N THR A 187 -22.81 12.93 23.20
CA THR A 187 -23.98 13.30 22.39
C THR A 187 -23.83 12.71 21.00
N PHE A 188 -24.81 11.95 20.57
CA PHE A 188 -24.89 11.37 19.23
C PHE A 188 -25.82 12.21 18.34
N GLY A 189 -25.42 12.42 17.08
CA GLY A 189 -26.25 12.99 16.02
C GLY A 189 -27.28 11.98 15.49
N GLU A 190 -27.83 12.25 14.30
CA GLU A 190 -28.84 11.38 13.68
C GLU A 190 -28.28 9.98 13.39
N GLY A 191 -29.16 8.97 13.47
CA GLY A 191 -28.86 7.55 13.23
C GLY A 191 -28.98 6.67 14.48
N GLU A 192 -28.58 5.40 14.35
CA GLU A 192 -28.65 4.45 15.48
C GLU A 192 -27.73 4.86 16.62
N THR A 193 -28.31 4.99 17.82
CA THR A 193 -27.53 5.28 19.04
C THR A 193 -26.91 4.00 19.59
N PRO A 194 -25.61 4.01 19.90
CA PRO A 194 -24.98 2.86 20.56
C PRO A 194 -25.65 2.57 21.90
N ASP A 195 -25.62 1.32 22.33
CA ASP A 195 -26.12 0.86 23.62
C ASP A 195 -24.99 0.44 24.60
N TRP A 196 -23.73 0.63 24.19
CA TRP A 196 -22.55 0.30 24.97
C TRP A 196 -21.41 1.31 24.78
N PHE A 197 -20.53 1.38 25.76
CA PHE A 197 -19.23 2.05 25.65
C PHE A 197 -18.17 1.33 26.47
N GLN A 198 -16.91 1.56 26.11
CA GLN A 198 -15.71 1.19 26.88
C GLN A 198 -14.76 2.38 26.95
N ILE A 199 -14.20 2.64 28.13
CA ILE A 199 -13.15 3.65 28.34
C ILE A 199 -11.84 2.93 28.66
N PHE A 200 -10.78 3.30 27.92
CA PHE A 200 -9.44 2.74 28.05
C PHE A 200 -8.45 3.81 28.51
N ASN A 201 -7.43 3.37 29.23
CA ASN A 201 -6.24 4.20 29.46
C ASN A 201 -5.26 4.06 28.26
N VAL A 202 -4.17 4.83 28.30
CA VAL A 202 -3.09 4.80 27.27
C VAL A 202 -2.37 3.44 27.15
N ARG A 203 -2.57 2.51 28.08
CA ARG A 203 -2.02 1.15 28.02
C ARG A 203 -3.01 0.14 27.40
N GLY A 204 -4.17 0.62 26.93
CA GLY A 204 -5.23 -0.24 26.36
C GLY A 204 -6.03 -1.02 27.41
N GLN A 205 -5.89 -0.72 28.71
CA GLN A 205 -6.66 -1.37 29.76
C GLN A 205 -8.03 -0.71 29.90
N VAL A 206 -9.10 -1.52 29.93
CA VAL A 206 -10.46 -1.03 30.18
C VAL A 206 -10.54 -0.50 31.62
N CYS A 207 -10.91 0.77 31.76
CA CYS A 207 -11.08 1.46 33.03
C CYS A 207 -12.55 1.56 33.45
N LEU A 208 -13.45 1.65 32.46
CA LEU A 208 -14.89 1.75 32.66
C LEU A 208 -15.62 1.19 31.46
N GLU A 209 -16.71 0.46 31.67
CA GLU A 209 -17.57 -0.02 30.57
C GLU A 209 -19.04 -0.10 31.00
N SER A 210 -19.94 -0.01 30.01
CA SER A 210 -21.37 -0.28 30.17
C SER A 210 -21.92 -0.92 28.92
N ARG A 211 -22.88 -1.85 29.05
CA ARG A 211 -23.54 -2.57 27.97
C ARG A 211 -25.06 -2.36 27.89
N SER A 212 -25.55 -1.31 28.51
CA SER A 212 -27.00 -1.02 28.57
C SER A 212 -27.22 0.47 28.71
N VAL A 213 -26.63 1.27 27.83
CA VAL A 213 -26.87 2.72 27.81
C VAL A 213 -27.94 3.03 26.79
N GLN A 214 -28.89 3.92 27.12
CA GLN A 214 -30.00 4.28 26.23
C GLN A 214 -30.02 5.77 25.90
N GLY A 215 -30.50 6.10 24.71
CA GLY A 215 -30.72 7.47 24.26
C GLY A 215 -29.50 8.12 23.61
N ALA A 216 -29.72 9.23 22.94
CA ALA A 216 -28.72 9.95 22.17
C ALA A 216 -27.77 10.84 23.02
N HIS A 217 -28.04 10.94 24.33
CA HIS A 217 -27.23 11.72 25.25
C HIS A 217 -26.90 10.88 26.47
N TRP A 218 -25.61 10.73 26.76
CA TRP A 218 -25.13 10.03 27.94
C TRP A 218 -24.34 10.97 28.84
N THR A 219 -24.49 10.80 30.14
CA THR A 219 -23.62 11.40 31.15
C THR A 219 -22.91 10.28 31.87
N ILE A 220 -21.61 10.16 31.65
CA ILE A 220 -20.78 9.09 32.21
C ILE A 220 -20.02 9.66 33.42
N ASP A 221 -20.18 9.05 34.58
CA ASP A 221 -19.38 9.37 35.78
C ASP A 221 -17.94 8.85 35.53
N ILE A 222 -16.99 9.77 35.57
CA ILE A 222 -15.56 9.50 35.40
C ILE A 222 -14.73 9.90 36.61
N ALA A 223 -15.36 10.26 37.74
CA ALA A 223 -14.65 10.70 38.94
C ALA A 223 -13.67 9.64 39.49
N GLY A 224 -13.89 8.37 39.18
CA GLY A 224 -12.99 7.27 39.54
C GLY A 224 -11.81 7.03 38.60
N LEU A 225 -11.73 7.73 37.49
CA LEU A 225 -10.63 7.58 36.55
C LEU A 225 -9.39 8.36 37.00
N LYS A 226 -8.21 7.83 36.73
CA LYS A 226 -6.95 8.53 37.02
C LYS A 226 -6.76 9.71 36.06
N PRO A 227 -6.15 10.83 36.51
CA PRO A 227 -5.79 11.92 35.61
C PRO A 227 -4.93 11.46 34.43
N GLY A 228 -5.18 12.00 33.24
CA GLY A 228 -4.44 11.71 32.03
C GLY A 228 -5.33 11.45 30.82
N LEU A 229 -4.70 11.03 29.71
CA LEU A 229 -5.38 10.72 28.45
C LEU A 229 -6.13 9.39 28.54
N HIS A 230 -7.38 9.41 28.08
CA HIS A 230 -8.26 8.25 27.96
C HIS A 230 -8.91 8.20 26.58
N LEU A 231 -9.35 7.02 26.19
CA LEU A 231 -10.08 6.77 24.95
C LEU A 231 -11.47 6.21 25.32
N ILE A 232 -12.52 6.77 24.74
CA ILE A 232 -13.86 6.21 24.79
C ILE A 232 -14.21 5.57 23.44
N ARG A 233 -14.62 4.31 23.46
CA ARG A 233 -15.02 3.53 22.30
C ARG A 233 -16.50 3.18 22.39
N THR A 234 -17.21 3.32 21.28
CA THR A 234 -18.62 2.93 21.08
C THR A 234 -18.76 2.21 19.74
N ALA A 235 -19.94 1.76 19.38
CA ALA A 235 -20.23 1.24 18.04
C ALA A 235 -20.00 2.29 16.92
N ARG A 236 -20.01 3.60 17.28
CA ARG A 236 -19.74 4.71 16.34
C ARG A 236 -18.28 5.17 16.30
N GLY A 237 -17.36 4.39 16.84
CA GLY A 237 -15.91 4.69 16.79
C GLY A 237 -15.31 5.07 18.14
N THR A 238 -14.14 5.70 18.09
CA THR A 238 -13.34 6.02 19.29
C THR A 238 -12.99 7.51 19.29
N GLN A 239 -13.11 8.15 20.47
CA GLN A 239 -12.63 9.52 20.69
C GLN A 239 -11.74 9.59 21.93
N SER A 240 -10.82 10.56 21.94
CA SER A 240 -9.92 10.79 23.06
C SER A 240 -10.40 11.94 23.96
N PHE A 241 -10.17 11.82 25.27
CA PHE A 241 -10.41 12.89 26.23
C PHE A 241 -9.39 12.87 27.37
N VAL A 242 -9.25 14.00 28.05
CA VAL A 242 -8.31 14.16 29.15
C VAL A 242 -9.10 14.27 30.46
N VAL A 243 -8.73 13.45 31.44
CA VAL A 243 -9.22 13.53 32.83
C VAL A 243 -8.26 14.41 33.64
N ARG A 244 -8.83 15.35 34.42
CA ARG A 244 -8.08 16.25 35.34
C ARG A 244 -8.23 15.83 36.78
#